data_2a0ab96032eee87efc64d583f6dca896
#
_entry.id   2a0ab96032eee87efc64d583f6dca896
#
_cell.length_a   1.000
_cell.length_b   1.000
_cell.length_c   1.000
_cell.angle_alpha   90.00
_cell.angle_beta   90.00
_cell.angle_gamma   90.00
#
_symmetry.space_group_name_H-M   'P 1'
#
loop_
_entity.id
_entity.type
_entity.pdbx_description
1 polymer ?
#
loop_
_entity_poly.entity_id
_entity_poly.type
_entity_poly.pdbx_seq_one_letter_code
_entity_poly.pdbx_strand_id
1 'polypeptide(L)'
;MLVVAGAVALGVHAGLAPDHLEEWAPLGACCIAAAVAAAGGVAVLAVGRQYCGGAAAALALLFATLVLGYIATRVAALPPLDPEREPFDSLGVVTTAIEAAGLVAAVRLAIRETSLSTPGRKQ
;
A
#
# COMPACT_ATOMS: atom_id res chain seq x y z
N MET A 1 -4.97 8.14 10.70
CA MET A 1 -4.68 8.28 9.25
C MET A 1 -4.17 7.00 8.61
N LEU A 2 -3.12 6.33 9.13
CA LEU A 2 -2.56 5.11 8.54
C LEU A 2 -3.59 3.97 8.38
N VAL A 3 -4.40 3.73 9.41
CA VAL A 3 -5.48 2.72 9.38
C VAL A 3 -6.52 3.07 8.30
N VAL A 4 -6.87 4.36 8.17
CA VAL A 4 -7.83 4.81 7.14
C VAL A 4 -7.26 4.58 5.74
N ALA A 5 -6.01 4.95 5.50
CA ALA A 5 -5.35 4.71 4.21
C ALA A 5 -5.29 3.21 3.88
N GLY A 6 -4.96 2.37 4.87
CA GLY A 6 -4.97 0.91 4.70
C GLY A 6 -6.36 0.34 4.41
N ALA A 7 -7.39 0.85 5.08
CA ALA A 7 -8.77 0.42 4.83
C ALA A 7 -9.27 0.85 3.43
N VAL A 8 -8.89 2.04 2.97
CA VAL A 8 -9.20 2.49 1.59
C VAL A 8 -8.47 1.62 0.57
N ALA A 9 -7.17 1.39 0.73
CA ALA A 9 -6.41 0.53 -0.16
C ALA A 9 -7.01 -0.89 -0.21
N LEU A 10 -7.34 -1.49 0.95
CA LEU A 10 -8.03 -2.77 1.02
C LEU A 10 -9.33 -2.75 0.20
N GLY A 11 -10.21 -1.78 0.47
CA GLY A 11 -11.53 -1.72 -0.17
C GLY A 11 -11.46 -1.52 -1.68
N VAL A 12 -10.61 -0.62 -2.15
CA VAL A 12 -10.47 -0.34 -3.59
C VAL A 12 -9.85 -1.53 -4.31
N HIS A 13 -8.73 -2.08 -3.82
CA HIS A 13 -8.07 -3.21 -4.51
C HIS A 13 -8.90 -4.49 -4.45
N ALA A 14 -9.63 -4.75 -3.36
CA ALA A 14 -10.56 -5.87 -3.30
C ALA A 14 -11.74 -5.68 -4.27
N GLY A 15 -12.23 -4.45 -4.42
CA GLY A 15 -13.33 -4.13 -5.33
C GLY A 15 -12.94 -4.23 -6.81
N LEU A 16 -11.70 -3.84 -7.16
CA LEU A 16 -11.20 -3.89 -8.55
C LEU A 16 -10.69 -5.27 -8.97
N ALA A 17 -10.36 -6.15 -8.01
CA ALA A 17 -9.76 -7.44 -8.30
C ALA A 17 -10.57 -8.33 -9.25
N PRO A 18 -11.92 -8.45 -9.14
CA PRO A 18 -12.69 -9.26 -10.09
C PRO A 18 -12.57 -8.79 -11.54
N ASP A 19 -12.73 -7.49 -11.78
CA ASP A 19 -12.68 -6.91 -13.12
C ASP A 19 -11.29 -7.11 -13.75
N HIS A 20 -10.23 -6.82 -12.99
CA HIS A 20 -8.87 -7.03 -13.45
C HIS A 20 -8.50 -8.51 -13.63
N LEU A 21 -9.09 -9.44 -12.87
CA LEU A 21 -8.88 -10.88 -13.10
C LEU A 21 -9.49 -11.32 -14.44
N GLU A 22 -10.63 -10.75 -14.84
CA GLU A 22 -11.27 -11.04 -16.11
C GLU A 22 -10.49 -10.42 -17.29
N GLU A 23 -10.00 -9.18 -17.13
CA GLU A 23 -9.25 -8.48 -18.16
C GLU A 23 -7.81 -9.00 -18.29
N TRP A 24 -7.10 -9.07 -17.16
CA TRP A 24 -5.70 -9.50 -17.10
C TRP A 24 -5.35 -10.12 -15.74
N ALA A 25 -5.32 -11.43 -15.68
CA ALA A 25 -5.15 -12.20 -14.44
C ALA A 25 -3.94 -11.78 -13.56
N PRO A 26 -2.75 -11.43 -14.10
CA PRO A 26 -1.64 -10.95 -13.26
C PRO A 26 -1.96 -9.67 -12.50
N LEU A 27 -2.66 -8.72 -13.13
CA LEU A 27 -3.06 -7.46 -12.47
C LEU A 27 -4.09 -7.71 -11.38
N GLY A 28 -5.11 -8.53 -11.66
CA GLY A 28 -6.08 -8.96 -10.65
C GLY A 28 -5.45 -9.67 -9.46
N ALA A 29 -4.47 -10.53 -9.69
CA ALA A 29 -3.71 -11.18 -8.62
C ALA A 29 -2.92 -10.16 -7.78
N CYS A 30 -2.34 -9.12 -8.39
CA CYS A 30 -1.70 -8.01 -7.68
C CYS A 30 -2.70 -7.24 -6.81
N CYS A 31 -3.92 -6.98 -7.28
CA CYS A 31 -4.97 -6.34 -6.51
C CYS A 31 -5.37 -7.17 -5.28
N ILE A 32 -5.52 -8.50 -5.43
CA ILE A 32 -5.78 -9.38 -4.29
C ILE A 32 -4.63 -9.34 -3.27
N ALA A 33 -3.38 -9.44 -3.74
CA ALA A 33 -2.21 -9.39 -2.86
C ALA A 33 -2.12 -8.06 -2.11
N ALA A 34 -2.40 -6.95 -2.77
CA ALA A 34 -2.45 -5.62 -2.16
C ALA A 34 -3.54 -5.51 -1.08
N ALA A 35 -4.74 -6.02 -1.37
CA ALA A 35 -5.85 -6.04 -0.42
C ALA A 35 -5.52 -6.87 0.82
N VAL A 36 -4.96 -8.07 0.66
CA VAL A 36 -4.54 -8.95 1.77
C VAL A 36 -3.43 -8.31 2.59
N ALA A 37 -2.43 -7.71 1.95
CA ALA A 37 -1.33 -7.03 2.64
C ALA A 37 -1.82 -5.82 3.44
N ALA A 38 -2.75 -5.02 2.87
CA ALA A 38 -3.36 -3.88 3.56
C ALA A 38 -4.18 -4.34 4.78
N ALA A 39 -5.00 -5.39 4.62
CA ALA A 39 -5.77 -5.97 5.73
C ALA A 39 -4.87 -6.47 6.85
N GLY A 40 -3.81 -7.22 6.52
CA GLY A 40 -2.83 -7.71 7.48
C GLY A 40 -2.13 -6.59 8.24
N GLY A 41 -1.66 -5.56 7.52
CA GLY A 41 -1.01 -4.40 8.13
C GLY A 41 -1.94 -3.64 9.09
N VAL A 42 -3.20 -3.41 8.68
CA VAL A 42 -4.21 -2.76 9.54
C VAL A 42 -4.51 -3.60 10.77
N ALA A 43 -4.69 -4.92 10.60
CA ALA A 43 -4.96 -5.83 11.71
C ALA A 43 -3.81 -5.83 12.74
N VAL A 44 -2.56 -5.89 12.28
CA VAL A 44 -1.39 -5.84 13.18
C VAL A 44 -1.30 -4.53 13.94
N LEU A 45 -1.59 -3.39 13.29
CA LEU A 45 -1.65 -2.08 13.96
C LEU A 45 -2.74 -2.04 15.05
N ALA A 46 -3.84 -2.77 14.86
CA ALA A 46 -4.95 -2.83 15.83
C ALA A 46 -4.65 -3.72 17.04
N VAL A 47 -3.83 -4.77 16.87
CA VAL A 47 -3.61 -5.79 17.91
C VAL A 47 -2.62 -5.35 18.99
N GLY A 48 -1.61 -4.54 18.68
CA GLY A 48 -0.69 -4.11 19.73
C GLY A 48 0.50 -3.25 19.30
N ARG A 49 0.89 -2.37 20.23
CA ARG A 49 1.97 -1.38 20.03
C ARG A 49 3.34 -2.00 19.73
N GLN A 50 3.61 -3.20 20.23
CA GLN A 50 4.91 -3.88 20.05
C GLN A 50 5.22 -4.25 18.59
N TYR A 51 4.21 -4.32 17.73
CA TYR A 51 4.36 -4.65 16.31
C TYR A 51 4.22 -3.43 15.39
N CYS A 52 3.95 -2.25 15.94
CA CYS A 52 3.63 -1.06 15.13
C CYS A 52 4.78 -0.65 14.20
N GLY A 53 6.03 -0.75 14.62
CA GLY A 53 7.18 -0.40 13.77
C GLY A 53 7.30 -1.29 12.53
N GLY A 54 7.20 -2.61 12.72
CA GLY A 54 7.23 -3.57 11.61
C GLY A 54 6.03 -3.44 10.67
N ALA A 55 4.82 -3.31 11.24
CA ALA A 55 3.61 -3.11 10.46
C ALA A 55 3.64 -1.78 9.68
N ALA A 56 4.15 -0.71 10.29
CA ALA A 56 4.31 0.56 9.62
C ALA A 56 5.31 0.48 8.45
N ALA A 57 6.44 -0.21 8.64
CA ALA A 57 7.42 -0.42 7.57
C ALA A 57 6.83 -1.25 6.42
N ALA A 58 6.09 -2.31 6.71
CA ALA A 58 5.41 -3.13 5.71
C ALA A 58 4.35 -2.33 4.93
N LEU A 59 3.54 -1.53 5.61
CA LEU A 59 2.56 -0.65 4.96
C LEU A 59 3.23 0.47 4.16
N ALA A 60 4.37 1.00 4.60
CA ALA A 60 5.13 1.97 3.83
C ALA A 60 5.61 1.36 2.51
N LEU A 61 6.14 0.14 2.53
CA LEU A 61 6.55 -0.58 1.33
C LEU A 61 5.35 -0.85 0.41
N LEU A 62 4.23 -1.32 0.96
CA LEU A 62 3.00 -1.54 0.20
C LEU A 62 2.54 -0.26 -0.50
N PHE A 63 2.36 0.84 0.23
CA PHE A 63 1.90 2.09 -0.36
C PHE A 63 2.89 2.65 -1.40
N ALA A 64 4.20 2.54 -1.16
CA ALA A 64 5.19 2.93 -2.16
C ALA A 64 5.03 2.10 -3.44
N THR A 65 4.83 0.80 -3.32
CA THR A 65 4.61 -0.10 -4.47
C THR A 65 3.33 0.26 -5.22
N LEU A 66 2.23 0.53 -4.52
CA LEU A 66 0.94 0.89 -5.13
C LEU A 66 1.03 2.23 -5.87
N VAL A 67 1.58 3.26 -5.23
CA VAL A 67 1.77 4.58 -5.86
C VAL A 67 2.65 4.49 -7.09
N LEU A 68 3.79 3.80 -7.01
CA LEU A 68 4.71 3.63 -8.14
C LEU A 68 4.08 2.76 -9.23
N GLY A 69 3.37 1.71 -8.88
CA GLY A 69 2.64 0.84 -9.81
C GLY A 69 1.58 1.61 -10.58
N TYR A 70 0.75 2.39 -9.89
CA TYR A 70 -0.25 3.25 -10.53
C TYR A 70 0.39 4.20 -11.54
N ILE A 71 1.45 4.92 -11.16
CA ILE A 71 2.15 5.84 -12.07
C ILE A 71 2.74 5.07 -13.25
N ALA A 72 3.37 3.92 -13.00
CA ALA A 72 4.02 3.13 -14.05
C ALA A 72 3.04 2.66 -15.12
N THR A 73 1.86 2.14 -14.74
CA THR A 73 0.83 1.70 -15.72
C THR A 73 0.23 2.87 -16.51
N ARG A 74 0.30 4.10 -15.98
CA ARG A 74 -0.19 5.31 -16.68
C ARG A 74 0.83 5.89 -17.65
N VAL A 75 2.14 5.68 -17.44
CA VAL A 75 3.19 6.23 -18.31
C VAL A 75 3.69 5.23 -19.34
N ALA A 76 3.58 3.93 -19.10
CA ALA A 76 4.05 2.88 -19.98
C ALA A 76 3.17 1.62 -19.90
N ALA A 77 3.07 0.87 -21.00
CA ALA A 77 2.61 -0.51 -20.94
C ALA A 77 3.64 -1.37 -20.20
N LEU A 78 3.17 -2.28 -19.35
CA LEU A 78 4.00 -3.21 -18.57
C LEU A 78 3.61 -4.65 -18.91
N PRO A 79 4.01 -5.20 -20.05
CA PRO A 79 3.46 -6.44 -20.63
C PRO A 79 3.28 -7.64 -19.68
N PRO A 80 4.12 -7.84 -18.63
CA PRO A 80 3.86 -8.92 -17.68
C PRO A 80 2.71 -8.63 -16.70
N LEU A 81 2.42 -7.35 -16.43
CA LEU A 81 1.42 -6.91 -15.45
C LEU A 81 0.20 -6.28 -16.11
N ASP A 82 0.43 -5.49 -17.16
CA ASP A 82 -0.57 -4.77 -17.91
C ASP A 82 -0.08 -4.58 -19.35
N PRO A 83 -0.70 -5.24 -20.34
CA PRO A 83 -0.25 -5.20 -21.73
C PRO A 83 -0.52 -3.85 -22.40
N GLU A 84 -1.43 -3.05 -21.87
CA GLU A 84 -1.82 -1.76 -22.41
C GLU A 84 -1.58 -0.64 -21.41
N ARG A 85 -1.37 0.56 -21.92
CA ARG A 85 -1.26 1.75 -21.09
C ARG A 85 -2.66 2.21 -20.68
N GLU A 86 -2.94 2.24 -19.39
CA GLU A 86 -4.20 2.73 -18.88
C GLU A 86 -4.31 4.27 -18.82
N PRO A 87 -5.50 4.83 -19.04
CA PRO A 87 -5.72 6.26 -18.85
C PRO A 87 -5.73 6.64 -17.34
N PHE A 88 -5.48 7.91 -17.05
CA PHE A 88 -5.73 8.44 -15.71
C PHE A 88 -7.23 8.51 -15.45
N ASP A 89 -7.67 7.94 -14.35
CA ASP A 89 -9.05 7.95 -13.89
C ASP A 89 -9.17 8.60 -12.51
N SER A 90 -10.35 9.10 -12.17
CA SER A 90 -10.58 9.84 -10.93
C SER A 90 -10.45 8.96 -9.68
N LEU A 91 -10.89 7.68 -9.76
CA LEU A 91 -10.80 6.76 -8.64
C LEU A 91 -9.34 6.44 -8.34
N GLY A 92 -8.56 6.09 -9.37
CA GLY A 92 -7.15 5.79 -9.24
C GLY A 92 -6.34 6.98 -8.72
N VAL A 93 -6.59 8.19 -9.22
CA VAL A 93 -5.92 9.42 -8.73
C VAL A 93 -6.23 9.66 -7.24
N VAL A 94 -7.49 9.58 -6.83
CA VAL A 94 -7.89 9.80 -5.42
C VAL A 94 -7.32 8.72 -4.51
N THR A 95 -7.38 7.46 -4.93
CA THR A 95 -6.82 6.34 -4.16
C THR A 95 -5.31 6.50 -3.99
N THR A 96 -4.59 6.80 -5.07
CA THR A 96 -3.13 7.02 -5.05
C THR A 96 -2.76 8.21 -4.15
N ALA A 97 -3.54 9.28 -4.14
CA ALA A 97 -3.30 10.40 -3.22
C ALA A 97 -3.46 10.00 -1.74
N ILE A 98 -4.47 9.16 -1.42
CA ILE A 98 -4.67 8.61 -0.07
C ILE A 98 -3.52 7.67 0.31
N GLU A 99 -3.07 6.82 -0.60
CA GLU A 99 -1.94 5.91 -0.41
C GLU A 99 -0.62 6.66 -0.21
N ALA A 100 -0.38 7.74 -0.96
CA ALA A 100 0.79 8.61 -0.77
C ALA A 100 0.78 9.27 0.62
N ALA A 101 -0.38 9.73 1.08
CA ALA A 101 -0.52 10.25 2.43
C ALA A 101 -0.34 9.14 3.50
N GLY A 102 -0.82 7.93 3.23
CA GLY A 102 -0.59 6.73 4.03
C GLY A 102 0.89 6.37 4.11
N LEU A 103 1.61 6.43 3.00
CA LEU A 103 3.06 6.23 2.92
C LEU A 103 3.82 7.18 3.86
N VAL A 104 3.52 8.47 3.79
CA VAL A 104 4.15 9.47 4.66
C VAL A 104 3.87 9.17 6.14
N ALA A 105 2.63 8.81 6.48
CA ALA A 105 2.26 8.46 7.85
C ALA A 105 2.98 7.18 8.33
N ALA A 106 3.08 6.17 7.49
CA ALA A 106 3.75 4.91 7.78
C ALA A 106 5.26 5.09 8.01
N VAL A 107 5.93 5.84 7.14
CA VAL A 107 7.37 6.15 7.28
C VAL A 107 7.63 6.91 8.58
N ARG A 108 6.81 7.92 8.89
CA ARG A 108 6.95 8.68 10.15
C ARG A 108 6.79 7.79 11.39
N LEU A 109 5.83 6.85 11.37
CA LEU A 109 5.63 5.93 12.48
C LEU A 109 6.81 4.96 12.60
N ALA A 110 7.26 4.36 11.51
CA ALA A 110 8.41 3.46 11.50
C ALA A 110 9.69 4.11 12.07
N ILE A 111 9.99 5.35 11.66
CA ILE A 111 11.16 6.11 12.16
C ILE A 111 11.04 6.37 13.68
N ARG A 112 9.86 6.74 14.16
CA ARG A 112 9.64 7.00 15.60
C ARG A 112 9.88 5.75 16.45
N GLU A 113 9.38 4.61 16.01
CA GLU A 113 9.53 3.34 16.73
C GLU A 113 11.00 2.89 16.77
N THR A 114 11.75 3.04 15.66
CA THR A 114 13.19 2.73 15.64
C THR A 114 13.99 3.63 16.57
N SER A 115 13.64 4.92 16.66
CA SER A 115 14.32 5.88 17.56
C SER A 115 14.09 5.56 19.04
N LEU A 116 12.92 5.02 19.40
CA LEU A 116 12.59 4.64 20.77
C LEU A 116 13.24 3.29 21.17
N SER A 117 13.50 2.42 20.19
CA SER A 117 14.07 1.09 20.42
C SER A 117 15.61 1.09 20.54
N THR A 118 16.29 2.21 20.27
CA THR A 118 17.74 2.32 20.43
C THR A 118 18.07 2.57 21.91
N PRO A 119 18.61 1.57 22.67
CA PRO A 119 19.05 1.78 24.05
C PRO A 119 20.12 2.85 24.05
N GLY A 120 19.94 3.88 24.87
CA GLY A 120 20.93 4.95 25.02
C GLY A 120 22.31 4.35 25.22
N ARG A 121 23.24 4.62 24.31
CA ARG A 121 24.67 4.30 24.45
C ARG A 121 25.14 5.05 25.70
N LYS A 122 25.14 4.35 26.85
CA LYS A 122 25.78 4.87 28.06
C LYS A 122 27.26 5.04 27.74
N GLN A 123 27.71 6.27 27.63
CA GLN A 123 29.11 6.66 27.70
C GLN A 123 29.59 6.53 29.13
#